data_419c1dd7b0cc916a0564f997c285a283
#
_entry.id   419c1dd7b0cc916a0564f997c285a283
#
_cell.length_a   1.000
_cell.length_b   1.000
_cell.length_c   1.000
_cell.angle_alpha   90.00
_cell.angle_beta   90.00
_cell.angle_gamma   90.00
#
_symmetry.space_group_name_H-M   'P 1'
#
loop_
_entity.id
_entity.type
_entity.pdbx_description
1 polymer ?
#
loop_
_entity_poly.entity_id
_entity_poly.type
_entity_poly.pdbx_seq_one_letter_code
_entity_poly.pdbx_strand_id
1 'polypeptide(L)'
;MYYRILMLHLFLFVNSLLAETSLLSICNIANNTSDIVVAGGSITEILYFLNEEDRILGIDVTSNFPKQTSELPSIGYVRSLSAEGILSLNPKLILGENDMGPPLVIDQIKEVGVDLRVISEEQTAMGIIEKISCIASIIGIQDKAQEKIKDKLMPKLRDLKTFQDSKIFKKKKVMLILSMQGTSPIVAGSGTSGNGFIKM
;
A
#
# COMPACT_ATOMS: atom_id res chain seq x y z
N MET A 1 9.94 23.62 37.49
CA MET A 1 8.75 22.96 36.88
C MET A 1 8.60 23.29 35.39
N TYR A 2 8.76 24.53 34.95
CA TYR A 2 8.67 24.96 33.55
C TYR A 2 9.67 24.31 32.60
N TYR A 3 10.90 24.05 33.01
CA TYR A 3 11.94 23.44 32.15
C TYR A 3 11.65 21.99 31.80
N ARG A 4 10.94 21.21 32.63
CA ARG A 4 10.55 19.82 32.33
C ARG A 4 9.41 19.75 31.33
N ILE A 5 8.50 20.72 31.33
CA ILE A 5 7.38 20.80 30.36
C ILE A 5 7.89 21.21 28.98
N LEU A 6 8.82 22.16 28.94
CA LEU A 6 9.44 22.63 27.69
C LEU A 6 10.23 21.51 27.00
N MET A 7 10.99 20.70 27.75
CA MET A 7 11.73 19.56 27.22
C MET A 7 10.81 18.46 26.71
N LEU A 8 9.67 18.23 27.37
CA LEU A 8 8.70 17.22 26.93
C LEU A 8 8.03 17.62 25.60
N HIS A 9 7.71 18.90 25.43
CA HIS A 9 7.13 19.40 24.16
C HIS A 9 8.16 19.41 23.02
N LEU A 10 9.42 19.70 23.31
CA LEU A 10 10.50 19.63 22.32
C LEU A 10 10.73 18.19 21.84
N PHE A 11 10.65 17.20 22.74
CA PHE A 11 10.81 15.78 22.42
C PHE A 11 9.67 15.24 21.57
N LEU A 12 8.43 15.67 21.83
CA LEU A 12 7.25 15.31 21.00
C LEU A 12 7.31 15.94 19.60
N PHE A 13 7.81 17.17 19.51
CA PHE A 13 7.95 17.88 18.20
C PHE A 13 9.03 17.26 17.32
N VAL A 14 10.16 16.85 17.92
CA VAL A 14 11.26 16.19 17.18
C VAL A 14 10.84 14.82 16.64
N ASN A 15 10.05 14.04 17.39
CA ASN A 15 9.57 12.74 16.93
C ASN A 15 8.56 12.86 15.76
N SER A 16 7.70 13.88 15.74
CA SER A 16 6.79 14.11 14.62
C SER A 16 7.54 14.56 13.36
N LEU A 17 8.58 15.36 13.50
CA LEU A 17 9.40 15.80 12.36
C LEU A 17 10.20 14.64 11.74
N LEU A 18 10.69 13.70 12.56
CA LEU A 18 11.44 12.54 12.08
C LEU A 18 10.53 11.53 11.36
N ALA A 19 9.26 11.40 11.75
CA ALA A 19 8.29 10.55 11.09
C ALA A 19 7.90 11.10 9.70
N GLU A 20 7.69 12.43 9.58
CA GLU A 20 7.40 13.07 8.29
C GLU A 20 8.59 12.98 7.31
N THR A 21 9.81 13.13 7.80
CA THR A 21 11.00 13.02 6.94
C THR A 21 11.23 11.60 6.42
N SER A 22 10.84 10.57 7.17
CA SER A 22 10.97 9.17 6.73
C SER A 22 9.95 8.79 5.64
N LEU A 23 8.72 9.27 5.73
CA LEU A 23 7.68 9.07 4.71
C LEU A 23 8.03 9.80 3.41
N LEU A 24 8.54 11.02 3.48
CA LEU A 24 9.01 11.79 2.32
C LEU A 24 10.17 11.08 1.61
N SER A 25 11.03 10.34 2.33
CA SER A 25 12.16 9.64 1.72
C SER A 25 11.73 8.38 0.93
N ILE A 26 10.68 7.68 1.36
CA ILE A 26 10.18 6.47 0.68
C ILE A 26 9.51 6.81 -0.66
N CYS A 27 8.76 7.91 -0.72
CA CYS A 27 8.02 8.33 -1.90
C CYS A 27 8.83 9.19 -2.88
N ASN A 28 10.15 9.33 -2.67
CA ASN A 28 11.03 10.00 -3.63
C ASN A 28 11.14 9.18 -4.92
N ILE A 29 11.33 9.89 -6.04
CA ILE A 29 11.51 9.24 -7.35
C ILE A 29 12.63 8.19 -7.30
N ALA A 30 12.38 7.02 -7.85
CA ALA A 30 13.37 5.95 -7.98
C ALA A 30 14.34 6.25 -9.13
N ASN A 31 15.58 5.78 -9.02
CA ASN A 31 16.57 5.96 -10.06
C ASN A 31 16.22 5.25 -11.37
N ASN A 32 15.52 4.12 -11.26
CA ASN A 32 15.00 3.37 -12.40
C ASN A 32 13.59 2.88 -12.08
N THR A 33 12.66 3.21 -12.94
CA THR A 33 11.23 2.94 -12.78
C THR A 33 10.68 1.94 -13.79
N SER A 34 11.57 1.23 -14.52
CA SER A 34 11.24 0.06 -15.31
C SER A 34 11.38 -1.21 -14.48
N ASP A 35 10.92 -2.33 -14.99
CA ASP A 35 11.20 -3.66 -14.45
C ASP A 35 10.84 -3.78 -12.96
N ILE A 36 9.57 -3.52 -12.65
CA ILE A 36 9.05 -3.46 -11.29
C ILE A 36 8.56 -4.86 -10.86
N VAL A 37 9.06 -5.34 -9.73
CA VAL A 37 8.46 -6.47 -9.03
C VAL A 37 7.56 -5.95 -7.91
N VAL A 38 6.35 -6.50 -7.81
CA VAL A 38 5.33 -6.04 -6.87
C VAL A 38 4.97 -7.14 -5.87
N ALA A 39 5.09 -6.81 -4.59
CA ALA A 39 4.66 -7.66 -3.48
C ALA A 39 3.52 -6.98 -2.71
N GLY A 40 2.30 -7.17 -3.21
CA GLY A 40 1.09 -6.59 -2.62
C GLY A 40 0.01 -6.28 -3.65
N GLY A 41 -1.18 -6.87 -3.48
CA GLY A 41 -2.29 -6.78 -4.42
C GLY A 41 -2.73 -5.34 -4.69
N SER A 42 -2.80 -4.49 -3.67
CA SER A 42 -3.25 -3.12 -3.84
C SER A 42 -2.26 -2.26 -4.63
N ILE A 43 -0.95 -2.54 -4.55
CA ILE A 43 0.08 -1.86 -5.36
C ILE A 43 -0.09 -2.26 -6.83
N THR A 44 -0.31 -3.54 -7.11
CA THR A 44 -0.61 -4.03 -8.45
C THR A 44 -1.83 -3.32 -9.04
N GLU A 45 -2.93 -3.26 -8.31
CA GLU A 45 -4.15 -2.56 -8.74
C GLU A 45 -3.91 -1.06 -9.01
N ILE A 46 -3.07 -0.41 -8.20
CA ILE A 46 -2.70 1.00 -8.40
C ILE A 46 -1.90 1.19 -9.69
N LEU A 47 -0.94 0.32 -10.00
CA LEU A 47 -0.19 0.40 -11.27
C LEU A 47 -1.12 0.22 -12.49
N TYR A 48 -2.06 -0.72 -12.44
CA TYR A 48 -3.10 -0.85 -13.47
C TYR A 48 -4.01 0.38 -13.54
N PHE A 49 -4.44 0.91 -12.38
CA PHE A 49 -5.22 2.16 -12.35
C PHE A 49 -4.48 3.33 -12.99
N LEU A 50 -3.16 3.38 -12.83
CA LEU A 50 -2.31 4.42 -13.41
C LEU A 50 -1.94 4.17 -14.87
N ASN A 51 -2.29 3.02 -15.48
CA ASN A 51 -1.87 2.52 -16.80
C ASN A 51 -0.33 2.46 -16.88
N GLU A 52 0.27 1.78 -15.94
CA GLU A 52 1.72 1.52 -15.82
C GLU A 52 2.00 0.02 -15.65
N GLU A 53 1.03 -0.83 -16.03
CA GLU A 53 1.13 -2.29 -15.96
C GLU A 53 2.27 -2.86 -16.79
N ASP A 54 2.64 -2.22 -17.90
CA ASP A 54 3.74 -2.64 -18.77
C ASP A 54 5.12 -2.62 -18.07
N ARG A 55 5.22 -1.97 -16.91
CA ARG A 55 6.44 -1.95 -16.08
C ARG A 55 6.57 -3.15 -15.16
N ILE A 56 5.50 -3.96 -15.01
CA ILE A 56 5.45 -5.04 -14.03
C ILE A 56 6.14 -6.28 -14.58
N LEU A 57 7.22 -6.72 -13.92
CA LEU A 57 7.92 -7.97 -14.23
C LEU A 57 7.33 -9.20 -13.55
N GLY A 58 6.79 -9.03 -12.36
CA GLY A 58 6.24 -10.12 -11.57
C GLY A 58 5.50 -9.62 -10.35
N ILE A 59 4.60 -10.45 -9.85
CA ILE A 59 3.67 -10.11 -8.77
C ILE A 59 3.57 -11.26 -7.75
N ASP A 60 3.12 -10.95 -6.55
CA ASP A 60 2.77 -11.97 -5.57
C ASP A 60 1.38 -12.60 -5.84
N VAL A 61 1.11 -13.75 -5.23
CA VAL A 61 -0.14 -14.50 -5.47
C VAL A 61 -1.40 -13.81 -4.98
N THR A 62 -1.31 -12.74 -4.19
CA THR A 62 -2.47 -11.96 -3.76
C THR A 62 -2.90 -10.92 -4.81
N SER A 63 -2.04 -10.64 -5.78
CA SER A 63 -2.27 -9.74 -6.92
C SER A 63 -3.13 -10.41 -8.01
N ASN A 64 -4.40 -10.67 -7.72
CA ASN A 64 -5.32 -11.43 -8.57
C ASN A 64 -6.34 -10.56 -9.33
N PHE A 65 -6.21 -9.25 -9.27
CA PHE A 65 -7.03 -8.28 -9.99
C PHE A 65 -6.16 -7.16 -10.56
N PRO A 66 -6.45 -6.67 -11.79
CA PRO A 66 -7.47 -7.18 -12.74
C PRO A 66 -7.07 -8.55 -13.33
N LYS A 67 -7.97 -9.19 -14.09
CA LYS A 67 -7.77 -10.55 -14.61
C LYS A 67 -6.46 -10.75 -15.39
N GLN A 68 -5.96 -9.71 -16.04
CA GLN A 68 -4.71 -9.71 -16.81
C GLN A 68 -3.47 -10.04 -15.95
N THR A 69 -3.54 -9.85 -14.63
CA THR A 69 -2.45 -10.19 -13.71
C THR A 69 -2.08 -11.68 -13.76
N SER A 70 -3.02 -12.56 -14.16
CA SER A 70 -2.77 -14.00 -14.27
C SER A 70 -1.71 -14.38 -15.33
N GLU A 71 -1.33 -13.46 -16.19
CA GLU A 71 -0.30 -13.65 -17.23
C GLU A 71 1.11 -13.29 -16.74
N LEU A 72 1.22 -12.64 -15.58
CA LEU A 72 2.48 -12.19 -15.01
C LEU A 72 3.16 -13.30 -14.19
N PRO A 73 4.50 -13.35 -14.17
CA PRO A 73 5.25 -14.27 -13.32
C PRO A 73 4.92 -14.07 -11.85
N SER A 74 4.75 -15.19 -11.12
CA SER A 74 4.50 -15.13 -9.68
C SER A 74 5.80 -15.22 -8.88
N ILE A 75 5.94 -14.35 -7.87
CA ILE A 75 7.04 -14.37 -6.89
C ILE A 75 6.67 -15.09 -5.58
N GLY A 76 5.51 -15.75 -5.53
CA GLY A 76 5.04 -16.46 -4.35
C GLY A 76 4.10 -15.63 -3.47
N TYR A 77 3.94 -16.03 -2.20
CA TYR A 77 3.03 -15.34 -1.27
C TYR A 77 3.74 -14.21 -0.55
N VAL A 78 3.11 -13.03 -0.50
CA VAL A 78 3.70 -11.78 0.02
C VAL A 78 4.40 -11.92 1.38
N ARG A 79 3.90 -12.79 2.29
CA ARG A 79 4.49 -13.02 3.62
C ARG A 79 5.51 -14.17 3.65
N SER A 80 5.70 -14.88 2.54
CA SER A 80 6.62 -16.02 2.43
C SER A 80 7.36 -15.97 1.10
N LEU A 81 8.01 -14.84 0.85
CA LEU A 81 8.79 -14.58 -0.35
C LEU A 81 10.15 -15.27 -0.31
N SER A 82 10.79 -15.38 -1.47
CA SER A 82 12.17 -15.81 -1.63
C SER A 82 12.99 -14.70 -2.29
N ALA A 83 14.12 -14.34 -1.70
CA ALA A 83 15.03 -13.38 -2.31
C ALA A 83 15.52 -13.86 -3.69
N GLU A 84 15.87 -15.15 -3.81
CA GLU A 84 16.26 -15.76 -5.08
C GLU A 84 15.15 -15.65 -6.13
N GLY A 85 13.89 -15.99 -5.77
CA GLY A 85 12.75 -15.91 -6.69
C GLY A 85 12.52 -14.49 -7.20
N ILE A 86 12.62 -13.49 -6.34
CA ILE A 86 12.48 -12.08 -6.71
C ILE A 86 13.64 -11.62 -7.59
N LEU A 87 14.89 -11.88 -7.15
CA LEU A 87 16.09 -11.40 -7.81
C LEU A 87 16.34 -12.09 -9.17
N SER A 88 15.82 -13.31 -9.37
CA SER A 88 15.90 -14.02 -10.66
C SER A 88 15.20 -13.28 -11.80
N LEU A 89 14.22 -12.42 -11.49
CA LEU A 89 13.55 -11.56 -12.47
C LEU A 89 14.39 -10.32 -12.84
N ASN A 90 15.53 -10.10 -12.18
CA ASN A 90 16.40 -8.93 -12.38
C ASN A 90 15.70 -7.57 -12.25
N PRO A 91 14.90 -7.36 -11.19
CA PRO A 91 14.12 -6.12 -11.01
C PRO A 91 15.04 -4.91 -10.85
N LYS A 92 14.56 -3.75 -11.31
CA LYS A 92 15.20 -2.45 -11.07
C LYS A 92 14.55 -1.74 -9.88
N LEU A 93 13.30 -2.07 -9.60
CA LEU A 93 12.54 -1.53 -8.48
C LEU A 93 11.66 -2.65 -7.90
N ILE A 94 11.58 -2.69 -6.58
CA ILE A 94 10.66 -3.57 -5.87
C ILE A 94 9.72 -2.69 -5.05
N LEU A 95 8.41 -2.84 -5.26
CA LEU A 95 7.37 -2.19 -4.48
C LEU A 95 6.67 -3.24 -3.61
N GLY A 96 6.71 -3.04 -2.30
CA GLY A 96 6.11 -3.97 -1.35
C GLY A 96 5.16 -3.31 -0.36
N GLU A 97 4.23 -4.08 0.18
CA GLU A 97 3.39 -3.69 1.31
C GLU A 97 4.08 -3.99 2.65
N ASN A 98 3.58 -3.38 3.74
CA ASN A 98 4.17 -3.53 5.07
C ASN A 98 4.25 -4.97 5.58
N ASP A 99 3.43 -5.85 5.06
CA ASP A 99 3.39 -7.25 5.45
C ASP A 99 4.23 -8.16 4.55
N MET A 100 4.98 -7.57 3.58
CA MET A 100 5.92 -8.35 2.79
C MET A 100 7.02 -8.96 3.68
N GLY A 101 7.39 -10.20 3.40
CA GLY A 101 8.37 -10.88 4.23
C GLY A 101 8.72 -12.30 3.77
N PRO A 102 9.48 -13.01 4.54
CA PRO A 102 9.94 -12.71 5.92
C PRO A 102 11.02 -11.61 6.00
N PRO A 103 11.27 -11.01 7.18
CA PRO A 103 12.27 -9.94 7.34
C PRO A 103 13.64 -10.26 6.77
N LEU A 104 14.11 -11.49 6.94
CA LEU A 104 15.40 -11.96 6.39
C LEU A 104 15.49 -11.76 4.87
N VAL A 105 14.40 -12.00 4.13
CA VAL A 105 14.34 -11.80 2.68
C VAL A 105 14.47 -10.33 2.32
N ILE A 106 13.83 -9.44 3.09
CA ILE A 106 13.93 -8.00 2.93
C ILE A 106 15.38 -7.53 3.08
N ASP A 107 16.08 -8.04 4.11
CA ASP A 107 17.47 -7.69 4.37
C ASP A 107 18.38 -8.20 3.25
N GLN A 108 18.19 -9.44 2.79
CA GLN A 108 18.93 -10.00 1.65
C GLN A 108 18.77 -9.17 0.36
N ILE A 109 17.55 -8.70 0.06
CA ILE A 109 17.29 -7.86 -1.10
C ILE A 109 18.01 -6.51 -0.97
N LYS A 110 18.00 -5.90 0.22
CA LYS A 110 18.69 -4.65 0.50
C LYS A 110 20.21 -4.78 0.36
N GLU A 111 20.78 -5.90 0.81
CA GLU A 111 22.23 -6.17 0.70
C GLU A 111 22.72 -6.25 -0.75
N VAL A 112 21.87 -6.72 -1.67
CA VAL A 112 22.18 -6.75 -3.12
C VAL A 112 22.09 -5.36 -3.75
N GLY A 113 21.47 -4.38 -3.07
CA GLY A 113 21.40 -2.99 -3.52
C GLY A 113 20.31 -2.71 -4.54
N VAL A 114 19.31 -3.56 -4.69
CA VAL A 114 18.09 -3.29 -5.48
C VAL A 114 17.24 -2.26 -4.75
N ASP A 115 16.68 -1.29 -5.47
CA ASP A 115 15.79 -0.29 -4.88
C ASP A 115 14.49 -0.96 -4.40
N LEU A 116 14.36 -1.09 -3.08
CA LEU A 116 13.21 -1.68 -2.41
C LEU A 116 12.45 -0.60 -1.65
N ARG A 117 11.18 -0.40 -1.99
CA ARG A 117 10.28 0.55 -1.34
C ARG A 117 9.13 -0.21 -0.67
N VAL A 118 9.08 -0.14 0.66
CA VAL A 118 7.96 -0.68 1.44
C VAL A 118 6.98 0.46 1.71
N ILE A 119 5.79 0.36 1.13
CA ILE A 119 4.78 1.43 1.14
C ILE A 119 3.78 1.14 2.24
N SER A 120 3.65 2.09 3.17
CA SER A 120 2.65 2.02 4.24
C SER A 120 1.24 2.24 3.69
N GLU A 121 0.27 1.67 4.39
CA GLU A 121 -1.14 1.76 4.02
C GLU A 121 -1.98 2.20 5.21
N GLU A 122 -2.71 3.28 5.02
CA GLU A 122 -3.80 3.65 5.92
C GLU A 122 -5.13 3.13 5.39
N GLN A 123 -5.91 2.46 6.24
CA GLN A 123 -7.19 1.84 5.89
C GLN A 123 -8.33 2.87 5.87
N THR A 124 -8.14 3.95 5.09
CA THR A 124 -9.07 5.07 4.93
C THR A 124 -9.18 5.48 3.46
N ALA A 125 -10.26 6.20 3.11
CA ALA A 125 -10.42 6.75 1.76
C ALA A 125 -9.28 7.71 1.38
N MET A 126 -8.75 8.48 2.34
CA MET A 126 -7.60 9.36 2.11
C MET A 126 -6.31 8.55 1.95
N GLY A 127 -6.10 7.50 2.75
CA GLY A 127 -4.95 6.61 2.64
C GLY A 127 -4.82 5.97 1.26
N ILE A 128 -5.94 5.68 0.58
CA ILE A 128 -5.91 5.22 -0.82
C ILE A 128 -5.30 6.29 -1.74
N ILE A 129 -5.69 7.55 -1.59
CA ILE A 129 -5.16 8.67 -2.39
C ILE A 129 -3.68 8.87 -2.10
N GLU A 130 -3.28 8.82 -0.85
CA GLU A 130 -1.89 8.98 -0.40
C GLU A 130 -1.01 7.86 -0.96
N LYS A 131 -1.48 6.61 -0.92
CA LYS A 131 -0.77 5.45 -1.49
C LYS A 131 -0.59 5.58 -3.00
N ILE A 132 -1.64 5.98 -3.74
CA ILE A 132 -1.56 6.25 -5.18
C ILE A 132 -0.54 7.36 -5.46
N SER A 133 -0.59 8.46 -4.70
CA SER A 133 0.31 9.60 -4.87
C SER A 133 1.76 9.24 -4.56
N CYS A 134 2.01 8.42 -3.54
CA CYS A 134 3.33 7.92 -3.21
C CYS A 134 3.90 7.05 -4.34
N ILE A 135 3.15 6.06 -4.82
CA ILE A 135 3.57 5.19 -5.93
C ILE A 135 3.84 6.04 -7.18
N ALA A 136 2.95 6.97 -7.50
CA ALA A 136 3.13 7.87 -8.64
C ALA A 136 4.40 8.73 -8.52
N SER A 137 4.75 9.18 -7.30
CA SER A 137 5.98 9.92 -7.04
C SER A 137 7.22 9.04 -7.24
N ILE A 138 7.18 7.80 -6.75
CA ILE A 138 8.28 6.85 -6.92
C ILE A 138 8.56 6.59 -8.41
N ILE A 139 7.52 6.43 -9.23
CA ILE A 139 7.67 6.12 -10.66
C ILE A 139 7.65 7.35 -11.58
N GLY A 140 7.59 8.58 -11.00
CA GLY A 140 7.77 9.83 -11.74
C GLY A 140 6.59 10.29 -12.59
N ILE A 141 5.35 9.98 -12.19
CA ILE A 141 4.12 10.29 -12.95
C ILE A 141 3.06 11.05 -12.13
N GLN A 142 3.49 11.95 -11.25
CA GLN A 142 2.62 12.64 -10.31
C GLN A 142 1.45 13.37 -10.98
N ASP A 143 1.72 14.08 -12.09
CA ASP A 143 0.68 14.84 -12.81
C ASP A 143 -0.42 13.93 -13.38
N LYS A 144 -0.01 12.81 -14.01
CA LYS A 144 -0.94 11.79 -14.53
C LYS A 144 -1.80 11.19 -13.41
N ALA A 145 -1.18 10.93 -12.26
CA ALA A 145 -1.89 10.39 -11.10
C ALA A 145 -2.90 11.39 -10.53
N GLN A 146 -2.53 12.68 -10.40
CA GLN A 146 -3.43 13.72 -9.93
C GLN A 146 -4.65 13.87 -10.83
N GLU A 147 -4.47 13.86 -12.15
CA GLU A 147 -5.58 13.87 -13.10
C GLU A 147 -6.51 12.67 -12.91
N LYS A 148 -5.96 11.45 -12.84
CA LYS A 148 -6.76 10.24 -12.62
C LYS A 148 -7.48 10.21 -11.27
N ILE A 149 -6.83 10.64 -10.20
CA ILE A 149 -7.45 10.79 -8.88
C ILE A 149 -8.64 11.75 -8.97
N LYS A 150 -8.42 12.94 -9.54
CA LYS A 150 -9.45 13.97 -9.69
C LYS A 150 -10.65 13.49 -10.50
N ASP A 151 -10.40 12.84 -11.65
CA ASP A 151 -11.44 12.54 -12.62
C ASP A 151 -12.13 11.19 -12.38
N LYS A 152 -11.43 10.22 -11.81
CA LYS A 152 -11.94 8.86 -11.65
C LYS A 152 -12.25 8.49 -10.20
N LEU A 153 -11.42 8.92 -9.25
CA LEU A 153 -11.54 8.50 -7.85
C LEU A 153 -12.36 9.48 -7.02
N MET A 154 -12.06 10.78 -7.08
CA MET A 154 -12.72 11.80 -6.27
C MET A 154 -14.24 11.88 -6.45
N PRO A 155 -14.83 11.72 -7.65
CA PRO A 155 -16.28 11.65 -7.79
C PRO A 155 -16.90 10.50 -7.00
N LYS A 156 -16.28 9.29 -7.08
CA LYS A 156 -16.76 8.10 -6.36
C LYS A 156 -16.67 8.25 -4.84
N LEU A 157 -15.60 8.88 -4.35
CA LEU A 157 -15.46 9.16 -2.91
C LEU A 157 -16.48 10.20 -2.42
N ARG A 158 -16.80 11.20 -3.24
CA ARG A 158 -17.87 12.16 -2.92
C ARG A 158 -19.25 11.49 -2.86
N ASP A 159 -19.54 10.62 -3.82
CA ASP A 159 -20.81 9.88 -3.86
C ASP A 159 -20.94 8.99 -2.62
N LEU A 160 -19.86 8.27 -2.25
CA LEU A 160 -19.81 7.46 -1.04
C LEU A 160 -20.05 8.30 0.22
N LYS A 161 -19.40 9.45 0.33
CA LYS A 161 -19.60 10.37 1.46
C LYS A 161 -21.02 10.89 1.52
N THR A 162 -21.59 11.30 0.38
CA THR A 162 -22.98 11.74 0.30
C THR A 162 -23.94 10.66 0.76
N PHE A 163 -23.67 9.40 0.38
CA PHE A 163 -24.45 8.25 0.81
C PHE A 163 -24.33 8.02 2.33
N GLN A 164 -23.12 8.11 2.91
CA GLN A 164 -22.90 7.98 4.35
C GLN A 164 -23.62 9.09 5.16
N ASP A 165 -23.57 10.32 4.66
CA ASP A 165 -24.18 11.48 5.31
C ASP A 165 -25.71 11.47 5.17
N SER A 166 -26.26 10.70 4.23
CA SER A 166 -27.70 10.53 4.07
C SER A 166 -28.26 9.75 5.28
N LYS A 167 -29.11 10.40 6.09
CA LYS A 167 -29.75 9.78 7.28
C LYS A 167 -30.81 8.73 6.92
N ILE A 168 -30.87 8.29 5.67
CA ILE A 168 -31.90 7.38 5.13
C ILE A 168 -31.71 5.96 5.69
N PHE A 169 -30.48 5.58 6.05
CA PHE A 169 -30.19 4.21 6.46
C PHE A 169 -29.90 4.09 7.95
N LYS A 170 -30.63 3.17 8.59
CA LYS A 170 -30.33 2.77 9.96
C LYS A 170 -28.99 2.01 9.99
N LYS A 171 -28.03 2.47 10.79
CA LYS A 171 -26.75 1.79 10.96
C LYS A 171 -26.98 0.35 11.38
N LYS A 172 -26.37 -0.58 10.67
CA LYS A 172 -26.41 -2.02 10.98
C LYS A 172 -25.09 -2.44 11.65
N LYS A 173 -25.17 -3.45 12.49
CA LYS A 173 -23.97 -4.16 12.97
C LYS A 173 -23.51 -5.10 11.85
N VAL A 174 -22.25 -4.99 11.44
CA VAL A 174 -21.65 -5.80 10.38
C VAL A 174 -20.44 -6.53 10.93
N MET A 175 -20.27 -7.77 10.54
CA MET A 175 -19.09 -8.60 10.83
C MET A 175 -18.57 -9.15 9.51
N LEU A 176 -17.29 -8.88 9.21
CA LEU A 176 -16.62 -9.45 8.04
C LEU A 176 -15.92 -10.74 8.45
N ILE A 177 -16.36 -11.85 7.86
CA ILE A 177 -15.72 -13.17 8.04
C ILE A 177 -14.75 -13.38 6.89
N LEU A 178 -13.46 -13.55 7.21
CA LEU A 178 -12.40 -13.81 6.24
C LEU A 178 -12.38 -15.28 5.79
N SER A 179 -12.54 -16.18 6.73
CA SER A 179 -12.56 -17.62 6.47
C SER A 179 -13.17 -18.38 7.65
N MET A 180 -13.43 -19.67 7.44
CA MET A 180 -13.83 -20.60 8.49
C MET A 180 -12.73 -21.63 8.72
N GLN A 181 -12.32 -21.82 9.98
CA GLN A 181 -11.46 -22.93 10.40
C GLN A 181 -12.31 -23.93 11.19
N GLY A 182 -12.82 -24.94 10.50
CA GLY A 182 -13.85 -25.82 11.05
C GLY A 182 -15.12 -25.04 11.40
N THR A 183 -15.50 -25.00 12.67
CA THR A 183 -16.67 -24.23 13.17
C THR A 183 -16.31 -22.82 13.64
N SER A 184 -15.01 -22.46 13.67
CA SER A 184 -14.56 -21.17 14.19
C SER A 184 -14.34 -20.17 13.04
N PRO A 185 -15.02 -18.99 13.06
CA PRO A 185 -14.80 -17.94 12.07
C PRO A 185 -13.53 -17.17 12.38
N ILE A 186 -12.74 -16.86 11.34
CA ILE A 186 -11.70 -15.83 11.39
C ILE A 186 -12.34 -14.52 10.93
N VAL A 187 -12.39 -13.53 11.81
CA VAL A 187 -13.10 -12.28 11.59
C VAL A 187 -12.12 -11.10 11.51
N ALA A 188 -12.47 -10.08 10.71
CA ALA A 188 -11.74 -8.84 10.65
C ALA A 188 -11.93 -8.04 11.94
N GLY A 189 -10.82 -7.80 12.64
CA GLY A 189 -10.76 -6.96 13.85
C GLY A 189 -10.35 -5.52 13.56
N SER A 190 -10.20 -4.70 14.62
CA SER A 190 -9.68 -3.34 14.51
C SER A 190 -8.26 -3.34 13.91
N GLY A 191 -7.94 -2.34 13.07
CA GLY A 191 -6.63 -2.24 12.40
C GLY A 191 -6.47 -3.15 11.19
N THR A 192 -7.54 -3.77 10.68
CA THR A 192 -7.52 -4.57 9.44
C THR A 192 -8.21 -3.82 8.30
N SER A 193 -7.87 -4.18 7.05
CA SER A 193 -8.51 -3.64 5.84
C SER A 193 -10.02 -3.84 5.86
N GLY A 194 -10.50 -4.99 6.37
CA GLY A 194 -11.92 -5.26 6.53
C GLY A 194 -12.62 -4.28 7.49
N ASN A 195 -11.96 -3.88 8.58
CA ASN A 195 -12.49 -2.86 9.48
C ASN A 195 -12.47 -1.46 8.84
N GLY A 196 -11.42 -1.15 8.07
CA GLY A 196 -11.35 0.10 7.29
C GLY A 196 -12.51 0.19 6.31
N PHE A 197 -12.75 -0.87 5.53
CA PHE A 197 -13.86 -0.96 4.57
C PHE A 197 -15.24 -0.78 5.21
N ILE A 198 -15.47 -1.38 6.40
CA ILE A 198 -16.76 -1.22 7.11
C ILE A 198 -16.95 0.22 7.62
N LYS A 199 -15.87 0.95 7.88
CA LYS A 199 -15.92 2.33 8.40
C LYS A 199 -16.00 3.39 7.31
N MET A 200 -15.57 3.08 6.09
CA MET A 200 -15.75 3.94 4.91
C MET A 200 -17.22 4.04 4.50
#